data_d6b013c5df6c2cc9c8dc0cd851ae4b90
#
_entry.id   d6b013c5df6c2cc9c8dc0cd851ae4b90
#
_cell.length_a   1.000
_cell.length_b   1.000
_cell.length_c   1.000
_cell.angle_alpha   90.00
_cell.angle_beta   90.00
_cell.angle_gamma   90.00
#
_symmetry.space_group_name_H-M   'P 1'
#
loop_
_entity.id
_entity.type
_entity.pdbx_description
1 polymer ?
#
loop_
_entity_poly.entity_id
_entity_poly.type
_entity_poly.pdbx_seq_one_letter_code
_entity_poly.pdbx_strand_id
1 'polypeptide(L)'
;QRKAYDIEAFTLPRHCSFIASTNNRQCLQDIGGNRRFLPITITGIDYHTPVNHPGIYAQALALLKGGFRYWYEGEEIEQLNKHNERHRMKDPVEENLFVFFRKPLPEDLQVKWLPASVILTKLSIFGKVQVNPHTQLVLVQALEKYGFGTRTNEQETTEYEVVDIQTYQ
;
A
#
# COMPACT_ATOMS: atom_id res chain seq x y z
N GLN A 1 15.92 -1.99 19.50
CA GLN A 1 14.78 -2.30 20.38
C GLN A 1 15.21 -2.00 21.81
N ARG A 2 14.34 -1.40 22.63
CA ARG A 2 14.64 -1.04 24.03
C ARG A 2 13.80 -1.92 24.94
N LYS A 3 14.42 -2.59 25.90
CA LYS A 3 13.69 -3.28 26.97
C LYS A 3 13.03 -2.25 27.89
N ALA A 4 11.87 -2.59 28.47
CA ALA A 4 11.29 -1.77 29.50
C ALA A 4 12.31 -1.58 30.63
N TYR A 5 12.49 -0.32 31.07
CA TYR A 5 13.45 0.12 32.12
C TYR A 5 14.94 0.14 31.74
N ASP A 6 15.33 -0.20 30.48
CA ASP A 6 16.72 -0.02 30.04
C ASP A 6 16.97 1.42 29.56
N ILE A 7 18.15 1.95 29.92
CA ILE A 7 18.58 3.32 29.55
C ILE A 7 19.09 3.35 28.10
N GLU A 8 19.72 2.27 27.64
CA GLU A 8 20.31 2.18 26.30
C GLU A 8 19.50 1.28 25.36
N ALA A 9 19.44 1.68 24.08
CA ALA A 9 18.89 0.86 23.05
C ALA A 9 19.94 -0.19 22.62
N PHE A 10 19.56 -1.45 22.57
CA PHE A 10 20.42 -2.50 22.02
C PHE A 10 19.87 -3.00 20.67
N THR A 11 20.79 -3.38 19.81
CA THR A 11 20.48 -3.95 18.50
C THR A 11 20.69 -5.45 18.53
N LEU A 12 19.60 -6.19 18.24
CA LEU A 12 19.67 -7.64 18.06
C LEU A 12 19.48 -7.96 16.58
N PRO A 13 20.33 -8.80 15.99
CA PRO A 13 20.10 -9.29 14.64
C PRO A 13 18.83 -10.14 14.61
N ARG A 14 18.00 -9.94 13.58
CA ARG A 14 16.80 -10.74 13.39
C ARG A 14 17.16 -12.04 12.65
N HIS A 15 17.00 -13.16 13.32
CA HIS A 15 17.29 -14.50 12.78
C HIS A 15 16.03 -15.26 12.32
N CYS A 16 14.89 -14.58 12.16
CA CYS A 16 13.65 -15.24 11.77
C CYS A 16 13.01 -14.56 10.54
N SER A 17 12.34 -15.38 9.76
CA SER A 17 11.38 -14.96 8.73
C SER A 17 9.98 -15.40 9.16
N PHE A 18 8.96 -14.77 8.59
CA PHE A 18 7.57 -15.10 8.89
C PHE A 18 6.90 -15.64 7.64
N ILE A 19 6.07 -16.65 7.84
CA ILE A 19 5.15 -17.16 6.84
C ILE A 19 3.75 -17.18 7.45
N ALA A 20 2.74 -16.86 6.65
CA ALA A 20 1.35 -16.92 7.05
C ALA A 20 0.52 -17.48 5.90
N SER A 21 -0.65 -18.03 6.20
CA SER A 21 -1.62 -18.49 5.22
C SER A 21 -2.94 -17.77 5.43
N THR A 22 -3.67 -17.52 4.35
CA THR A 22 -4.99 -16.91 4.38
C THR A 22 -5.82 -17.40 3.19
N ASN A 23 -7.13 -17.48 3.36
CA ASN A 23 -8.08 -17.72 2.28
C ASN A 23 -8.51 -16.42 1.59
N ASN A 24 -8.15 -15.27 2.14
CA ASN A 24 -8.47 -13.99 1.55
C ASN A 24 -7.40 -13.60 0.52
N ARG A 25 -7.81 -13.44 -0.74
CA ARG A 25 -6.92 -12.98 -1.81
C ARG A 25 -6.46 -11.54 -1.61
N GLN A 26 -7.30 -10.70 -0.98
CA GLN A 26 -7.02 -9.31 -0.65
C GLN A 26 -6.56 -9.22 0.81
N CYS A 27 -5.33 -9.64 1.07
CA CYS A 27 -4.77 -9.74 2.42
C CYS A 27 -3.83 -8.58 2.81
N LEU A 28 -3.52 -7.68 1.87
CA LEU A 28 -2.66 -6.53 2.09
C LEU A 28 -3.49 -5.25 2.19
N GLN A 29 -3.15 -4.37 3.13
CA GLN A 29 -3.94 -3.15 3.41
C GLN A 29 -3.15 -1.86 3.20
N ASP A 30 -1.82 -1.91 3.19
CA ASP A 30 -1.01 -0.70 3.12
C ASP A 30 -1.08 -0.07 1.73
N ILE A 31 -1.51 1.19 1.67
CA ILE A 31 -1.59 1.99 0.45
C ILE A 31 -0.20 2.47 -0.02
N GLY A 32 0.74 2.67 0.91
CA GLY A 32 2.10 3.16 0.66
C GLY A 32 3.06 2.12 0.08
N GLY A 33 2.63 0.86 0.01
CA GLY A 33 3.41 -0.25 -0.55
C GLY A 33 3.67 -1.39 0.44
N ASN A 34 3.71 -2.59 -0.08
CA ASN A 34 3.77 -3.83 0.68
C ASN A 34 5.08 -4.62 0.41
N ARG A 35 6.19 -3.92 0.18
CA ARG A 35 7.49 -4.50 -0.22
C ARG A 35 8.07 -5.57 0.72
N ARG A 36 7.48 -5.73 1.92
CA ARG A 36 7.90 -6.74 2.91
C ARG A 36 7.13 -8.04 2.80
N PHE A 37 6.13 -8.09 1.95
CA PHE A 37 5.27 -9.24 1.72
C PHE A 37 5.51 -9.80 0.33
N LEU A 38 5.49 -11.13 0.23
CA LEU A 38 5.50 -11.86 -1.04
C LEU A 38 4.30 -12.82 -1.03
N PRO A 39 3.10 -12.35 -1.40
CA PRO A 39 1.92 -13.22 -1.48
C PRO A 39 2.05 -14.18 -2.65
N ILE A 40 1.81 -15.46 -2.38
CA ILE A 40 1.83 -16.53 -3.36
C ILE A 40 0.46 -17.19 -3.38
N THR A 41 -0.17 -17.25 -4.55
CA THR A 41 -1.44 -17.95 -4.71
C THR A 41 -1.18 -19.44 -4.95
N ILE A 42 -1.68 -20.28 -4.05
CA ILE A 42 -1.57 -21.74 -4.16
C ILE A 42 -2.84 -22.25 -4.84
N THR A 43 -2.69 -23.03 -5.91
CA THR A 43 -3.80 -23.62 -6.67
C THR A 43 -4.03 -25.10 -6.34
N GLY A 44 -3.07 -25.74 -5.70
CA GLY A 44 -3.15 -27.14 -5.26
C GLY A 44 -2.05 -27.45 -4.25
N ILE A 45 -2.32 -28.40 -3.37
CA ILE A 45 -1.37 -28.89 -2.35
C ILE A 45 -1.34 -30.40 -2.45
N ASP A 46 -0.15 -30.95 -2.72
CA ASP A 46 0.10 -32.37 -2.53
C ASP A 46 0.47 -32.64 -1.06
N TYR A 47 -0.49 -33.14 -0.32
CA TYR A 47 -0.31 -33.48 1.11
C TYR A 47 0.05 -34.99 1.33
N HIS A 48 0.13 -35.78 0.25
CA HIS A 48 0.46 -37.19 0.33
C HIS A 48 1.97 -37.47 0.21
N THR A 49 2.66 -36.67 -0.61
CA THR A 49 4.10 -36.84 -0.79
C THR A 49 4.88 -36.29 0.40
N PRO A 50 5.70 -37.08 1.07
CA PRO A 50 6.54 -36.65 2.18
C PRO A 50 7.50 -35.51 1.72
N VAL A 51 7.58 -34.45 2.52
CA VAL A 51 8.51 -33.34 2.24
C VAL A 51 9.95 -33.78 2.51
N ASN A 52 10.81 -33.62 1.51
CA ASN A 52 12.26 -33.88 1.65
C ASN A 52 12.95 -32.65 2.30
N HIS A 53 12.78 -32.48 3.62
CA HIS A 53 13.39 -31.38 4.36
C HIS A 53 14.92 -31.29 4.19
N PRO A 54 15.71 -32.41 4.30
CA PRO A 54 17.15 -32.35 4.08
C PRO A 54 17.53 -31.81 2.70
N GLY A 55 16.81 -32.24 1.65
CA GLY A 55 17.03 -31.77 0.28
C GLY A 55 16.75 -30.26 0.12
N ILE A 56 15.65 -29.76 0.72
CA ILE A 56 15.31 -28.34 0.70
C ILE A 56 16.40 -27.49 1.37
N TYR A 57 16.87 -27.90 2.56
CA TYR A 57 17.93 -27.19 3.26
C TYR A 57 19.28 -27.26 2.53
N ALA A 58 19.62 -28.40 1.91
CA ALA A 58 20.82 -28.54 1.11
C ALA A 58 20.78 -27.61 -0.12
N GLN A 59 19.66 -27.52 -0.80
CA GLN A 59 19.46 -26.61 -1.92
C GLN A 59 19.55 -25.14 -1.49
N ALA A 60 18.90 -24.74 -0.41
CA ALA A 60 18.98 -23.38 0.13
C ALA A 60 20.41 -22.99 0.49
N LEU A 61 21.15 -23.91 1.11
CA LEU A 61 22.56 -23.69 1.45
C LEU A 61 23.45 -23.56 0.20
N ALA A 62 23.21 -24.38 -0.83
CA ALA A 62 23.92 -24.31 -2.09
C ALA A 62 23.67 -22.97 -2.81
N LEU A 63 22.42 -22.50 -2.85
CA LEU A 63 22.07 -21.20 -3.39
C LEU A 63 22.76 -20.06 -2.63
N LEU A 64 22.75 -20.09 -1.30
CA LEU A 64 23.41 -19.09 -0.48
C LEU A 64 24.92 -19.07 -0.73
N LYS A 65 25.58 -20.24 -0.77
CA LYS A 65 27.02 -20.35 -1.09
C LYS A 65 27.36 -19.92 -2.52
N GLY A 66 26.41 -20.10 -3.45
CA GLY A 66 26.50 -19.62 -4.84
C GLY A 66 26.28 -18.12 -5.02
N GLY A 67 26.06 -17.37 -3.94
CA GLY A 67 25.84 -15.92 -4.00
C GLY A 67 24.43 -15.52 -4.41
N PHE A 68 23.45 -16.42 -4.25
CA PHE A 68 22.04 -16.08 -4.52
C PHE A 68 21.59 -14.91 -3.66
N ARG A 69 21.11 -13.85 -4.30
CA ARG A 69 20.59 -12.66 -3.63
C ARG A 69 19.14 -12.90 -3.17
N TYR A 70 18.88 -12.80 -1.88
CA TYR A 70 17.60 -13.07 -1.23
C TYR A 70 16.84 -11.80 -0.82
N TRP A 71 17.20 -10.65 -1.41
CA TRP A 71 16.50 -9.36 -1.22
C TRP A 71 16.24 -8.70 -2.56
N TYR A 72 15.25 -7.84 -2.60
CA TYR A 72 14.86 -7.07 -3.78
C TYR A 72 15.47 -5.66 -3.71
N GLU A 73 15.89 -5.11 -4.86
CA GLU A 73 16.45 -3.76 -4.99
C GLU A 73 15.94 -3.07 -6.26
N GLY A 74 15.93 -1.72 -6.23
CA GLY A 74 15.61 -0.91 -7.39
C GLY A 74 14.28 -1.29 -8.05
N GLU A 75 14.32 -1.58 -9.34
CA GLU A 75 13.14 -1.93 -10.15
C GLU A 75 12.41 -3.20 -9.68
N GLU A 76 13.09 -4.12 -9.02
CA GLU A 76 12.46 -5.33 -8.49
C GLU A 76 11.47 -5.02 -7.36
N ILE A 77 11.74 -3.96 -6.58
CA ILE A 77 10.80 -3.48 -5.55
C ILE A 77 9.53 -2.94 -6.22
N GLU A 78 9.66 -2.24 -7.34
CA GLU A 78 8.51 -1.74 -8.08
C GLU A 78 7.68 -2.88 -8.69
N GLN A 79 8.34 -3.90 -9.25
CA GLN A 79 7.68 -5.10 -9.75
C GLN A 79 6.96 -5.85 -8.62
N LEU A 80 7.59 -5.98 -7.45
CA LEU A 80 6.98 -6.58 -6.27
C LEU A 80 5.76 -5.78 -5.80
N ASN A 81 5.85 -4.47 -5.73
CA ASN A 81 4.73 -3.60 -5.35
C ASN A 81 3.58 -3.74 -6.36
N LYS A 82 3.87 -3.78 -7.66
CA LYS A 82 2.86 -4.01 -8.71
C LYS A 82 2.21 -5.39 -8.60
N HIS A 83 2.98 -6.42 -8.23
CA HIS A 83 2.43 -7.74 -7.93
C HIS A 83 1.51 -7.69 -6.70
N ASN A 84 1.96 -7.06 -5.63
CA ASN A 84 1.26 -6.94 -4.36
C ASN A 84 -0.04 -6.14 -4.45
N GLU A 85 -0.13 -5.20 -5.39
CA GLU A 85 -1.35 -4.42 -5.63
C GLU A 85 -2.56 -5.31 -5.97
N ARG A 86 -2.35 -6.47 -6.57
CA ARG A 86 -3.41 -7.46 -6.88
C ARG A 86 -3.98 -8.11 -5.61
N HIS A 87 -3.22 -8.07 -4.53
CA HIS A 87 -3.57 -8.64 -3.24
C HIS A 87 -3.95 -7.58 -2.20
N ARG A 88 -3.99 -6.30 -2.63
CA ARG A 88 -4.36 -5.20 -1.76
C ARG A 88 -5.88 -5.00 -1.71
N MET A 89 -6.41 -4.89 -0.51
CA MET A 89 -7.76 -4.45 -0.26
C MET A 89 -7.81 -2.92 -0.37
N LYS A 90 -8.63 -2.41 -1.26
CA LYS A 90 -8.84 -0.96 -1.38
C LYS A 90 -9.70 -0.47 -0.22
N ASP A 91 -9.32 0.69 0.32
CA ASP A 91 -10.12 1.36 1.33
C ASP A 91 -11.34 2.04 0.68
N PRO A 92 -12.52 2.06 1.34
CA PRO A 92 -13.70 2.76 0.85
C PRO A 92 -13.46 4.24 0.52
N VAL A 93 -12.53 4.90 1.23
CA VAL A 93 -12.12 6.29 0.91
C VAL A 93 -11.51 6.36 -0.48
N GLU A 94 -10.61 5.43 -0.80
CA GLU A 94 -9.92 5.35 -2.09
C GLU A 94 -10.91 5.04 -3.23
N GLU A 95 -11.85 4.11 -3.00
CA GLU A 95 -12.87 3.78 -3.99
C GLU A 95 -13.80 4.97 -4.25
N ASN A 96 -14.28 5.62 -3.19
CA ASN A 96 -15.16 6.79 -3.31
C ASN A 96 -14.45 7.99 -3.93
N LEU A 97 -13.14 8.16 -3.72
CA LEU A 97 -12.39 9.26 -4.35
C LEU A 97 -12.64 9.29 -5.86
N PHE A 98 -12.55 8.16 -6.54
CA PHE A 98 -12.74 8.08 -7.99
C PHE A 98 -14.20 8.13 -8.47
N VAL A 99 -15.14 7.97 -7.57
CA VAL A 99 -16.57 8.19 -7.87
C VAL A 99 -16.88 9.69 -7.99
N PHE A 100 -16.23 10.51 -7.16
CA PHE A 100 -16.55 11.94 -7.06
C PHE A 100 -15.51 12.85 -7.69
N PHE A 101 -14.26 12.41 -7.81
CA PHE A 101 -13.16 13.23 -8.30
C PHE A 101 -12.27 12.45 -9.28
N ARG A 102 -11.67 13.19 -10.21
CA ARG A 102 -10.60 12.69 -11.07
C ARG A 102 -9.48 13.72 -11.21
N LYS A 103 -8.37 13.27 -11.73
CA LYS A 103 -7.30 14.19 -12.12
C LYS A 103 -7.75 15.04 -13.31
N PRO A 104 -7.32 16.31 -13.36
CA PRO A 104 -7.60 17.15 -14.52
C PRO A 104 -6.86 16.63 -15.76
N LEU A 105 -7.49 16.82 -16.90
CA LEU A 105 -6.92 16.68 -18.23
C LEU A 105 -6.57 18.09 -18.77
N PRO A 106 -5.65 18.19 -19.73
CA PRO A 106 -5.24 19.50 -20.27
C PRO A 106 -6.39 20.36 -20.85
N GLU A 107 -7.49 19.74 -21.22
CA GLU A 107 -8.69 20.35 -21.80
C GLU A 107 -9.76 20.72 -20.77
N ASP A 108 -9.55 20.40 -19.49
CA ASP A 108 -10.52 20.69 -18.45
C ASP A 108 -10.54 22.19 -18.10
N LEU A 109 -11.70 22.82 -18.20
CA LEU A 109 -11.91 24.23 -17.85
C LEU A 109 -12.28 24.45 -16.39
N GLN A 110 -12.73 23.41 -15.69
CA GLN A 110 -13.24 23.50 -14.30
C GLN A 110 -12.35 22.73 -13.31
N VAL A 111 -11.09 23.09 -13.26
CA VAL A 111 -10.15 22.55 -12.30
C VAL A 111 -10.29 23.28 -10.95
N LYS A 112 -10.34 22.54 -9.86
CA LYS A 112 -10.42 23.05 -8.49
C LYS A 112 -9.20 22.65 -7.70
N TRP A 113 -8.76 23.55 -6.85
CA TRP A 113 -7.72 23.29 -5.86
C TRP A 113 -8.40 23.18 -4.49
N LEU A 114 -8.41 21.96 -3.93
CA LEU A 114 -9.14 21.66 -2.70
C LEU A 114 -8.21 21.01 -1.67
N PRO A 115 -8.26 21.43 -0.40
CA PRO A 115 -7.59 20.73 0.67
C PRO A 115 -8.23 19.37 0.92
N ALA A 116 -7.44 18.41 1.42
CA ALA A 116 -7.92 17.04 1.70
C ALA A 116 -9.16 17.01 2.62
N SER A 117 -9.27 17.95 3.56
CA SER A 117 -10.42 18.07 4.45
C SER A 117 -11.74 18.36 3.70
N VAL A 118 -11.69 19.21 2.68
CA VAL A 118 -12.88 19.54 1.86
C VAL A 118 -13.26 18.35 0.98
N ILE A 119 -12.27 17.68 0.38
CA ILE A 119 -12.48 16.46 -0.39
C ILE A 119 -13.12 15.40 0.51
N LEU A 120 -12.56 15.16 1.72
CA LEU A 120 -13.09 14.17 2.66
C LEU A 120 -14.51 14.51 3.11
N THR A 121 -14.82 15.78 3.34
CA THR A 121 -16.18 16.22 3.69
C THR A 121 -17.17 15.84 2.59
N LYS A 122 -16.82 16.04 1.32
CA LYS A 122 -17.66 15.62 0.21
C LYS A 122 -17.84 14.11 0.15
N LEU A 123 -16.75 13.34 0.35
CA LEU A 123 -16.83 11.87 0.43
C LEU A 123 -17.69 11.41 1.61
N SER A 124 -17.71 12.14 2.72
CA SER A 124 -18.54 11.79 3.88
C SER A 124 -20.04 12.00 3.60
N ILE A 125 -20.39 13.08 2.93
CA ILE A 125 -21.79 13.42 2.64
C ILE A 125 -22.39 12.46 1.61
N PHE A 126 -21.68 12.23 0.51
CA PHE A 126 -22.21 11.49 -0.63
C PHE A 126 -21.74 10.03 -0.67
N GLY A 127 -20.51 9.75 -0.24
CA GLY A 127 -19.91 8.41 -0.22
C GLY A 127 -20.05 7.67 1.12
N LYS A 128 -20.71 8.31 2.13
CA LYS A 128 -20.90 7.74 3.48
C LYS A 128 -19.57 7.32 4.17
N VAL A 129 -18.50 8.01 3.84
CA VAL A 129 -17.18 7.80 4.46
C VAL A 129 -17.17 8.51 5.82
N GLN A 130 -16.68 7.86 6.87
CA GLN A 130 -16.50 8.49 8.17
C GLN A 130 -15.34 9.48 8.14
N VAL A 131 -15.52 10.66 8.74
CA VAL A 131 -14.46 11.66 8.91
C VAL A 131 -13.72 11.39 10.21
N ASN A 132 -12.48 10.93 10.10
CA ASN A 132 -11.58 10.72 11.22
C ASN A 132 -10.11 10.84 10.75
N PRO A 133 -9.12 10.90 11.67
CA PRO A 133 -7.71 11.05 11.29
C PRO A 133 -7.20 9.92 10.38
N HIS A 134 -7.70 8.71 10.53
CA HIS A 134 -7.31 7.57 9.70
C HIS A 134 -7.79 7.76 8.25
N THR A 135 -9.08 8.06 8.04
CA THR A 135 -9.64 8.27 6.70
C THR A 135 -9.02 9.49 6.00
N GLN A 136 -8.65 10.52 6.75
CA GLN A 136 -7.90 11.66 6.22
C GLN A 136 -6.51 11.25 5.74
N LEU A 137 -5.80 10.44 6.52
CA LEU A 137 -4.48 9.91 6.13
C LEU A 137 -4.57 9.03 4.87
N VAL A 138 -5.55 8.11 4.83
CA VAL A 138 -5.81 7.25 3.67
C VAL A 138 -6.10 8.08 2.42
N LEU A 139 -6.91 9.15 2.55
CA LEU A 139 -7.21 10.05 1.43
C LEU A 139 -5.95 10.75 0.91
N VAL A 140 -5.12 11.29 1.80
CA VAL A 140 -3.86 11.96 1.43
C VAL A 140 -2.95 10.97 0.70
N GLN A 141 -2.75 9.78 1.25
CA GLN A 141 -1.95 8.73 0.63
C GLN A 141 -2.51 8.30 -0.75
N ALA A 142 -3.84 8.25 -0.90
CA ALA A 142 -4.46 7.95 -2.19
C ALA A 142 -4.20 9.06 -3.21
N LEU A 143 -4.41 10.32 -2.84
CA LEU A 143 -4.17 11.46 -3.72
C LEU A 143 -2.72 11.52 -4.20
N GLU A 144 -1.75 11.28 -3.31
CA GLU A 144 -0.32 11.22 -3.63
C GLU A 144 0.01 10.01 -4.52
N LYS A 145 -0.45 8.82 -4.16
CA LYS A 145 -0.23 7.57 -4.91
C LYS A 145 -0.72 7.67 -6.35
N TYR A 146 -1.88 8.26 -6.53
CA TYR A 146 -2.47 8.42 -7.86
C TYR A 146 -1.98 9.67 -8.59
N GLY A 147 -1.09 10.47 -7.99
CA GLY A 147 -0.40 11.59 -8.61
C GLY A 147 -1.35 12.75 -8.94
N PHE A 148 -2.23 13.11 -8.02
CA PHE A 148 -2.95 14.38 -8.11
C PHE A 148 -1.98 15.54 -7.93
N GLY A 149 -2.13 16.62 -8.71
CA GLY A 149 -1.29 17.81 -8.58
C GLY A 149 -1.42 18.41 -7.19
N THR A 150 -0.34 18.95 -6.64
CA THR A 150 -0.32 19.58 -5.30
C THR A 150 0.21 20.97 -5.36
N ARG A 151 -0.32 21.86 -4.51
CA ARG A 151 0.23 23.18 -4.22
C ARG A 151 0.05 23.50 -2.74
N THR A 152 0.85 24.41 -2.22
CA THR A 152 0.66 24.98 -0.88
C THR A 152 0.02 26.36 -1.02
N ASN A 153 -1.06 26.62 -0.30
CA ASN A 153 -1.70 27.94 -0.30
C ASN A 153 -1.03 28.89 0.72
N GLU A 154 -1.50 30.15 0.77
CA GLU A 154 -0.98 31.18 1.67
C GLU A 154 -1.12 30.83 3.18
N GLN A 155 -1.99 29.89 3.51
CA GLN A 155 -2.22 29.40 4.88
C GLN A 155 -1.40 28.14 5.20
N GLU A 156 -0.36 27.82 4.42
CA GLU A 156 0.48 26.63 4.54
C GLU A 156 -0.29 25.29 4.43
N THR A 157 -1.49 25.32 3.83
CA THR A 157 -2.29 24.10 3.64
C THR A 157 -2.04 23.51 2.26
N THR A 158 -1.80 22.21 2.20
CA THR A 158 -1.68 21.48 0.94
C THR A 158 -3.05 21.32 0.28
N GLU A 159 -3.16 21.80 -0.95
CA GLU A 159 -4.32 21.64 -1.82
C GLU A 159 -3.99 20.69 -2.97
N TYR A 160 -5.00 19.94 -3.39
CA TYR A 160 -4.92 18.98 -4.47
C TYR A 160 -5.72 19.43 -5.67
N GLU A 161 -5.14 19.21 -6.85
CA GLU A 161 -5.75 19.55 -8.13
C GLU A 161 -6.77 18.49 -8.53
N VAL A 162 -8.05 18.83 -8.59
CA VAL A 162 -9.14 17.89 -8.83
C VAL A 162 -10.18 18.45 -9.80
N VAL A 163 -10.83 17.55 -10.52
CA VAL A 163 -12.08 17.80 -11.26
C VAL A 163 -13.21 17.04 -10.60
N ASP A 164 -14.29 17.76 -10.32
CA ASP A 164 -15.49 17.21 -9.72
C ASP A 164 -16.35 16.51 -10.79
N ILE A 165 -16.52 15.19 -10.70
CA ILE A 165 -17.22 14.41 -11.71
C ILE A 165 -18.74 14.62 -11.65
N GLN A 166 -19.30 14.90 -10.47
CA GLN A 166 -20.75 14.98 -10.28
C GLN A 166 -21.36 16.37 -10.54
N THR A 167 -20.55 17.34 -10.90
CA THR A 167 -21.05 18.68 -11.23
C THR A 167 -21.69 18.76 -12.64
N TYR A 168 -21.65 17.68 -13.41
CA TYR A 168 -22.12 17.60 -14.80
C TYR A 168 -23.42 16.80 -15.00
N GLN A 169 -24.22 16.56 -13.92
CA GLN A 169 -25.57 16.00 -14.05
C GLN A 169 -26.63 17.03 -13.74
#